data_1e8ba02167e3f97e70f79db709ea5e2d
#
_entry.id   1e8ba02167e3f97e70f79db709ea5e2d
#
_cell.length_a   1.000
_cell.length_b   1.000
_cell.length_c   1.000
_cell.angle_alpha   90.00
_cell.angle_beta   90.00
_cell.angle_gamma   90.00
#
_symmetry.space_group_name_H-M   'P 1'
#
loop_
_entity.id
_entity.type
_entity.pdbx_description
1 polymer ?
#
loop_
_entity_poly.entity_id
_entity_poly.type
_entity_poly.pdbx_seq_one_letter_code
_entity_poly.pdbx_strand_id
1 'polypeptide(L)'
;KNDILTNHSDSRYAEILRNPNSSLATDESSPEFRYKKLYNEFEDSKYQLVIETCDQYITTYNGNDIIPKLELLKASALARQDGYEAYKKALNFISLNYPNSDEGKQAQEIYTTVLPRLASKEFIENESSQSFKLVYQYNKNDTEAATKMLAKLQKAVAFFNYDFDTSLDYYNPEVQFVIVHGFPSVLGARRFGQSLSEHKDYKIKKPYFEIATENYKIVQIHKNLPEYIEKDLTKVN
;
A
#
# COMPACT_ATOMS: atom_id res chain seq x y z
N LYS A 1 21.00 7.44 20.93
CA LYS A 1 20.62 8.72 21.56
C LYS A 1 21.78 9.34 22.32
N ASN A 2 22.43 8.62 23.24
CA ASN A 2 23.60 9.13 23.99
C ASN A 2 24.82 9.37 23.08
N ASP A 3 25.02 8.56 22.06
CA ASP A 3 26.13 8.68 21.11
C ASP A 3 26.06 10.00 20.32
N ILE A 4 24.88 10.40 19.87
CA ILE A 4 24.65 11.68 19.17
C ILE A 4 24.94 12.87 20.11
N LEU A 5 24.50 12.76 21.37
CA LEU A 5 24.72 13.83 22.35
C LEU A 5 26.19 13.98 22.77
N THR A 6 26.96 12.89 22.72
CA THR A 6 28.36 12.86 23.16
C THR A 6 29.33 13.15 22.00
N ASN A 7 29.15 12.50 20.85
CA ASN A 7 30.10 12.54 19.75
C ASN A 7 29.72 13.53 18.64
N HIS A 8 28.47 14.02 18.63
CA HIS A 8 27.95 14.98 17.66
C HIS A 8 27.17 16.11 18.37
N SER A 9 27.76 16.61 19.46
CA SER A 9 27.13 17.60 20.36
C SER A 9 26.63 18.86 19.65
N ASP A 10 27.29 19.25 18.56
CA ASP A 10 26.98 20.48 17.80
C ASP A 10 26.05 20.18 16.60
N SER A 11 25.61 18.92 16.47
CA SER A 11 24.68 18.56 15.40
C SER A 11 23.27 19.07 15.72
N ARG A 12 22.53 19.41 14.68
CA ARG A 12 21.10 19.74 14.75
C ARG A 12 20.28 18.66 15.46
N TYR A 13 20.67 17.39 15.32
CA TYR A 13 20.03 16.27 16.00
C TYR A 13 20.30 16.27 17.51
N ALA A 14 21.50 16.65 17.94
CA ALA A 14 21.81 16.80 19.35
C ALA A 14 20.97 17.93 19.99
N GLU A 15 20.75 19.02 19.27
CA GLU A 15 19.93 20.14 19.71
C GLU A 15 18.45 19.75 19.83
N ILE A 16 17.89 19.04 18.87
CA ILE A 16 16.51 18.49 18.93
C ILE A 16 16.37 17.48 20.09
N LEU A 17 17.39 16.66 20.33
CA LEU A 17 17.37 15.69 21.44
C LEU A 17 17.47 16.34 22.82
N ARG A 18 18.16 17.47 22.94
CA ARG A 18 18.23 18.27 24.18
C ARG A 18 16.96 19.06 24.42
N ASN A 19 16.33 19.53 23.33
CA ASN A 19 15.18 20.42 23.40
C ASN A 19 14.13 20.03 22.33
N PRO A 20 13.34 18.97 22.57
CA PRO A 20 12.35 18.45 21.62
C PRO A 20 11.28 19.46 21.20
N ASN A 21 11.11 20.53 21.98
CA ASN A 21 10.18 21.64 21.70
C ASN A 21 10.90 22.88 21.16
N SER A 22 12.17 22.75 20.71
CA SER A 22 12.89 23.86 20.12
C SER A 22 12.25 24.33 18.81
N SER A 23 12.52 25.59 18.43
CA SER A 23 12.08 26.17 17.16
C SER A 23 12.49 25.34 15.94
N LEU A 24 13.57 24.54 16.06
CA LEU A 24 14.05 23.64 15.02
C LEU A 24 13.11 22.44 14.78
N ALA A 25 12.43 21.93 15.80
CA ALA A 25 11.45 20.84 15.68
C ALA A 25 10.13 21.30 15.06
N THR A 26 9.86 22.61 15.11
CA THR A 26 8.66 23.26 14.56
C THR A 26 8.94 24.07 13.29
N ASP A 27 10.20 24.14 12.85
CA ASP A 27 10.57 24.83 11.63
C ASP A 27 10.03 24.13 10.40
N GLU A 28 8.99 24.67 9.83
CA GLU A 28 8.32 24.15 8.61
C GLU A 28 9.23 24.11 7.38
N SER A 29 10.34 24.84 7.40
CA SER A 29 11.34 24.83 6.34
C SER A 29 12.34 23.69 6.46
N SER A 30 12.38 23.01 7.63
CA SER A 30 13.34 21.94 7.88
C SER A 30 13.08 20.70 7.03
N PRO A 31 14.13 20.00 6.53
CA PRO A 31 13.96 18.76 5.80
C PRO A 31 13.17 17.70 6.56
N GLU A 32 13.39 17.61 7.88
CA GLU A 32 12.73 16.64 8.76
C GLU A 32 11.23 16.93 8.93
N PHE A 33 10.85 18.20 9.08
CA PHE A 33 9.44 18.59 9.13
C PHE A 33 8.73 18.26 7.82
N ARG A 34 9.35 18.61 6.69
CA ARG A 34 8.81 18.31 5.35
C ARG A 34 8.72 16.82 5.08
N TYR A 35 9.72 16.04 5.50
CA TYR A 35 9.66 14.57 5.45
C TYR A 35 8.47 14.02 6.24
N LYS A 36 8.28 14.49 7.48
CA LYS A 36 7.15 14.07 8.33
C LYS A 36 5.80 14.38 7.69
N LYS A 37 5.66 15.57 7.11
CA LYS A 37 4.44 15.95 6.37
C LYS A 37 4.21 15.03 5.17
N LEU A 38 5.27 14.74 4.42
CA LEU A 38 5.20 13.86 3.26
C LEU A 38 4.89 12.41 3.64
N TYR A 39 5.38 11.95 4.79
CA TYR A 39 5.04 10.63 5.34
C TYR A 39 3.53 10.52 5.65
N ASN A 40 2.90 11.58 6.16
CA ASN A 40 1.44 11.59 6.35
C ASN A 40 0.69 11.48 5.01
N GLU A 41 1.17 12.12 3.94
CA GLU A 41 0.58 11.98 2.59
C GLU A 41 0.72 10.52 2.08
N PHE A 42 1.82 9.84 2.44
CA PHE A 42 1.99 8.42 2.15
C PHE A 42 0.96 7.55 2.89
N GLU A 43 0.73 7.80 4.19
CA GLU A 43 -0.31 7.10 4.98
C GLU A 43 -1.71 7.35 4.41
N ASP A 44 -1.96 8.54 3.84
CA ASP A 44 -3.19 8.89 3.13
C ASP A 44 -3.29 8.26 1.72
N SER A 45 -2.37 7.35 1.36
CA SER A 45 -2.32 6.68 0.05
C SER A 45 -2.19 7.63 -1.16
N LYS A 46 -1.58 8.82 -0.97
CA LYS A 46 -1.30 9.80 -2.04
C LYS A 46 0.05 9.52 -2.70
N TYR A 47 0.26 8.31 -3.15
CA TYR A 47 1.58 7.81 -3.57
C TYR A 47 2.20 8.60 -4.72
N GLN A 48 1.42 9.02 -5.71
CA GLN A 48 1.94 9.83 -6.82
C GLN A 48 2.50 11.16 -6.32
N LEU A 49 1.78 11.86 -5.44
CA LEU A 49 2.24 13.10 -4.81
C LEU A 49 3.54 12.88 -4.02
N VAL A 50 3.61 11.77 -3.28
CA VAL A 50 4.81 11.42 -2.50
C VAL A 50 6.01 11.20 -3.41
N ILE A 51 5.86 10.47 -4.51
CA ILE A 51 6.94 10.21 -5.48
C ILE A 51 7.46 11.52 -6.06
N GLU A 52 6.58 12.36 -6.59
CA GLU A 52 6.93 13.65 -7.19
C GLU A 52 7.59 14.60 -6.20
N THR A 53 7.06 14.66 -4.97
CA THR A 53 7.60 15.54 -3.92
C THR A 53 8.95 15.03 -3.40
N CYS A 54 9.14 13.70 -3.28
CA CYS A 54 10.45 13.12 -2.97
C CYS A 54 11.49 13.53 -4.01
N ASP A 55 11.19 13.46 -5.31
CA ASP A 55 12.12 13.85 -6.38
C ASP A 55 12.53 15.33 -6.27
N GLN A 56 11.56 16.19 -5.97
CA GLN A 56 11.84 17.63 -5.74
C GLN A 56 12.75 17.84 -4.51
N TYR A 57 12.46 17.14 -3.40
CA TYR A 57 13.22 17.29 -2.16
C TYR A 57 14.63 16.68 -2.26
N ILE A 58 14.80 15.55 -2.94
CA ILE A 58 16.11 14.96 -3.22
C ILE A 58 16.99 15.94 -4.00
N THR A 59 16.41 16.63 -4.98
CA THR A 59 17.11 17.67 -5.73
C THR A 59 17.43 18.88 -4.86
N THR A 60 16.46 19.35 -4.07
CA THR A 60 16.58 20.57 -3.23
C THR A 60 17.58 20.38 -2.10
N TYR A 61 17.62 19.20 -1.49
CA TYR A 61 18.46 18.88 -0.32
C TYR A 61 19.71 18.09 -0.70
N ASN A 62 20.19 18.22 -1.92
CA ASN A 62 21.39 17.51 -2.39
C ASN A 62 22.55 17.60 -1.39
N GLY A 63 23.10 16.44 -1.01
CA GLY A 63 24.16 16.33 0.00
C GLY A 63 23.70 16.31 1.47
N ASN A 64 22.38 16.38 1.75
CA ASN A 64 21.84 16.31 3.10
C ASN A 64 21.57 14.85 3.51
N ASP A 65 21.72 14.54 4.80
CA ASP A 65 21.49 13.21 5.38
C ASP A 65 20.03 12.74 5.32
N ILE A 66 19.09 13.61 4.96
CA ILE A 66 17.68 13.25 4.77
C ILE A 66 17.43 12.46 3.47
N ILE A 67 18.35 12.54 2.49
CA ILE A 67 18.14 11.97 1.16
C ILE A 67 17.87 10.45 1.19
N PRO A 68 18.63 9.60 1.89
CA PRO A 68 18.33 8.18 1.97
C PRO A 68 16.92 7.89 2.48
N LYS A 69 16.41 8.68 3.44
CA LYS A 69 15.03 8.56 3.96
C LYS A 69 13.99 8.90 2.90
N LEU A 70 14.21 9.96 2.14
CA LEU A 70 13.33 10.36 1.03
C LEU A 70 13.31 9.28 -0.06
N GLU A 71 14.47 8.73 -0.42
CA GLU A 71 14.57 7.63 -1.38
C GLU A 71 13.84 6.37 -0.90
N LEU A 72 13.94 6.02 0.39
CA LEU A 72 13.24 4.85 0.95
C LEU A 72 11.72 5.08 1.02
N LEU A 73 11.27 6.29 1.35
CA LEU A 73 9.85 6.65 1.30
C LEU A 73 9.30 6.59 -0.12
N LYS A 74 10.05 7.14 -1.09
CA LYS A 74 9.73 7.05 -2.52
C LYS A 74 9.67 5.59 -2.99
N ALA A 75 10.64 4.76 -2.61
CA ALA A 75 10.63 3.33 -2.92
C ALA A 75 9.36 2.64 -2.39
N SER A 76 8.96 2.98 -1.16
CA SER A 76 7.72 2.46 -0.55
C SER A 76 6.47 2.91 -1.31
N ALA A 77 6.43 4.16 -1.78
CA ALA A 77 5.34 4.68 -2.60
C ALA A 77 5.28 3.99 -3.98
N LEU A 78 6.44 3.77 -4.63
CA LEU A 78 6.57 3.02 -5.87
C LEU A 78 6.09 1.57 -5.71
N ALA A 79 6.40 0.92 -4.57
CA ALA A 79 5.90 -0.43 -4.29
C ALA A 79 4.36 -0.47 -4.26
N ARG A 80 3.73 0.54 -3.66
CA ARG A 80 2.26 0.64 -3.60
C ARG A 80 1.64 0.95 -4.95
N GLN A 81 2.27 1.80 -5.75
CA GLN A 81 1.76 2.29 -7.02
C GLN A 81 2.04 1.31 -8.16
N ASP A 82 3.31 0.93 -8.35
CA ASP A 82 3.82 0.24 -9.53
C ASP A 82 4.22 -1.22 -9.24
N GLY A 83 4.26 -1.60 -7.96
CA GLY A 83 4.45 -2.96 -7.51
C GLY A 83 5.90 -3.41 -7.41
N TYR A 84 6.09 -4.73 -7.52
CA TYR A 84 7.32 -5.45 -7.18
C TYR A 84 8.56 -4.97 -7.96
N GLU A 85 8.45 -4.82 -9.28
CA GLU A 85 9.63 -4.51 -10.11
C GLU A 85 10.15 -3.09 -9.84
N ALA A 86 9.23 -2.13 -9.65
CA ALA A 86 9.59 -0.75 -9.29
C ALA A 86 10.25 -0.69 -7.92
N TYR A 87 9.68 -1.40 -6.94
CA TYR A 87 10.25 -1.49 -5.60
C TYR A 87 11.64 -2.13 -5.59
N LYS A 88 11.80 -3.25 -6.28
CA LYS A 88 13.08 -3.96 -6.42
C LYS A 88 14.16 -3.05 -7.01
N LYS A 89 13.83 -2.31 -8.08
CA LYS A 89 14.75 -1.37 -8.70
C LYS A 89 15.15 -0.24 -7.75
N ALA A 90 14.19 0.33 -7.02
CA ALA A 90 14.43 1.42 -6.07
C ALA A 90 15.28 0.95 -4.89
N LEU A 91 15.00 -0.22 -4.29
CA LEU A 91 15.80 -0.77 -3.20
C LEU A 91 17.25 -1.07 -3.62
N ASN A 92 17.44 -1.64 -4.82
CA ASN A 92 18.78 -1.86 -5.36
C ASN A 92 19.54 -0.54 -5.50
N PHE A 93 18.91 0.50 -6.01
CA PHE A 93 19.50 1.84 -6.11
C PHE A 93 19.92 2.37 -4.74
N ILE A 94 19.04 2.30 -3.73
CA ILE A 94 19.31 2.82 -2.38
C ILE A 94 20.47 2.06 -1.74
N SER A 95 20.48 0.73 -1.83
CA SER A 95 21.53 -0.10 -1.24
C SER A 95 22.91 0.16 -1.84
N LEU A 96 23.00 0.49 -3.13
CA LEU A 96 24.26 0.75 -3.81
C LEU A 96 24.75 2.20 -3.60
N ASN A 97 23.85 3.17 -3.53
CA ASN A 97 24.24 4.58 -3.44
C ASN A 97 24.38 5.09 -2.00
N TYR A 98 23.72 4.45 -1.03
CA TYR A 98 23.73 4.83 0.38
C TYR A 98 24.13 3.68 1.32
N PRO A 99 25.18 2.87 1.03
CA PRO A 99 25.46 1.61 1.75
C PRO A 99 25.77 1.81 3.24
N ASN A 100 26.19 3.00 3.63
CA ASN A 100 26.58 3.33 5.01
C ASN A 100 25.41 3.91 5.83
N SER A 101 24.33 4.37 5.20
CA SER A 101 23.14 4.84 5.91
C SER A 101 22.31 3.68 6.45
N ASP A 102 21.46 3.96 7.43
CA ASP A 102 20.55 2.95 7.98
C ASP A 102 19.49 2.54 6.93
N GLU A 103 19.04 3.47 6.11
CA GLU A 103 18.11 3.23 5.00
C GLU A 103 18.74 2.37 3.90
N GLY A 104 20.04 2.57 3.60
CA GLY A 104 20.77 1.74 2.65
C GLY A 104 20.92 0.30 3.12
N LYS A 105 21.25 0.10 4.40
CA LYS A 105 21.31 -1.23 5.03
C LYS A 105 19.94 -1.91 5.04
N GLN A 106 18.88 -1.15 5.40
CA GLN A 106 17.50 -1.64 5.36
C GLN A 106 17.09 -2.04 3.94
N ALA A 107 17.40 -1.21 2.94
CA ALA A 107 17.13 -1.52 1.54
C ALA A 107 17.84 -2.80 1.09
N GLN A 108 19.11 -2.99 1.48
CA GLN A 108 19.90 -4.19 1.21
C GLN A 108 19.26 -5.44 1.85
N GLU A 109 18.85 -5.34 3.11
CA GLU A 109 18.19 -6.43 3.83
C GLU A 109 16.87 -6.83 3.14
N ILE A 110 16.01 -5.88 2.83
CA ILE A 110 14.75 -6.13 2.12
C ILE A 110 15.02 -6.77 0.76
N TYR A 111 15.98 -6.22 0.01
CA TYR A 111 16.34 -6.72 -1.33
C TYR A 111 16.79 -8.17 -1.31
N THR A 112 17.60 -8.56 -0.31
CA THR A 112 18.20 -9.91 -0.25
C THR A 112 17.32 -10.94 0.47
N THR A 113 16.48 -10.52 1.42
CA THR A 113 15.73 -11.46 2.27
C THR A 113 14.24 -11.48 2.02
N VAL A 114 13.63 -10.32 1.75
CA VAL A 114 12.17 -10.19 1.60
C VAL A 114 11.75 -10.35 0.14
N LEU A 115 12.39 -9.63 -0.79
CA LEU A 115 12.00 -9.65 -2.20
C LEU A 115 12.02 -11.04 -2.83
N PRO A 116 13.01 -11.94 -2.56
CA PRO A 116 12.98 -13.29 -3.12
C PRO A 116 11.73 -14.09 -2.74
N ARG A 117 11.17 -13.84 -1.54
CA ARG A 117 9.95 -14.51 -1.07
C ARG A 117 8.68 -13.97 -1.73
N LEU A 118 8.73 -12.75 -2.26
CA LEU A 118 7.62 -12.07 -2.93
C LEU A 118 7.71 -12.17 -4.46
N ALA A 119 8.74 -12.83 -4.99
CA ALA A 119 9.01 -12.84 -6.42
C ALA A 119 8.03 -13.70 -7.25
N SER A 120 7.36 -14.67 -6.62
CA SER A 120 6.41 -15.55 -7.32
C SER A 120 5.19 -14.78 -7.80
N LYS A 121 4.83 -14.99 -9.07
CA LYS A 121 3.59 -14.52 -9.71
C LYS A 121 2.59 -15.66 -9.93
N GLU A 122 2.88 -16.84 -9.42
CA GLU A 122 2.05 -18.02 -9.63
C GLU A 122 0.78 -17.93 -8.78
N PHE A 123 -0.35 -17.93 -9.44
CA PHE A 123 -1.65 -18.02 -8.78
C PHE A 123 -1.92 -19.44 -8.33
N ILE A 124 -2.48 -19.58 -7.13
CA ILE A 124 -2.96 -20.87 -6.63
C ILE A 124 -4.37 -21.15 -7.14
N GLU A 125 -4.71 -22.45 -7.26
CA GLU A 125 -6.07 -22.88 -7.55
C GLU A 125 -7.00 -22.59 -6.36
N ASN A 126 -8.29 -22.38 -6.63
CA ASN A 126 -9.25 -22.01 -5.59
C ASN A 126 -9.40 -23.09 -4.50
N GLU A 127 -9.27 -24.37 -4.85
CA GLU A 127 -9.32 -25.51 -3.94
C GLU A 127 -8.22 -25.49 -2.89
N SER A 128 -7.13 -24.77 -3.17
CA SER A 128 -5.98 -24.61 -2.27
C SER A 128 -6.18 -23.49 -1.26
N SER A 129 -7.23 -22.68 -1.37
CA SER A 129 -7.52 -21.56 -0.47
C SER A 129 -8.73 -21.83 0.42
N GLN A 130 -8.68 -21.29 1.63
CA GLN A 130 -9.78 -21.31 2.59
C GLN A 130 -10.32 -19.89 2.89
N SER A 131 -9.83 -18.88 2.20
CA SER A 131 -10.21 -17.49 2.41
C SER A 131 -10.33 -16.74 1.09
N PHE A 132 -11.48 -16.15 0.86
CA PHE A 132 -11.82 -15.46 -0.39
C PHE A 132 -12.31 -14.04 -0.12
N LYS A 133 -12.23 -13.22 -1.14
CA LYS A 133 -12.70 -11.84 -1.18
C LYS A 133 -13.67 -11.66 -2.35
N LEU A 134 -14.64 -10.78 -2.14
CA LEU A 134 -15.51 -10.24 -3.20
C LEU A 134 -15.01 -8.82 -3.51
N VAL A 135 -14.66 -8.54 -4.75
CA VAL A 135 -13.97 -7.31 -5.14
C VAL A 135 -14.77 -6.54 -6.18
N TYR A 136 -15.08 -5.28 -5.87
CA TYR A 136 -15.68 -4.32 -6.78
C TYR A 136 -14.61 -3.32 -7.23
N GLN A 137 -14.35 -3.22 -8.53
CA GLN A 137 -13.39 -2.29 -9.09
C GLN A 137 -14.02 -0.92 -9.33
N TYR A 138 -13.30 0.14 -8.93
CA TYR A 138 -13.64 1.54 -9.17
C TYR A 138 -12.49 2.28 -9.82
N ASN A 139 -12.82 3.30 -10.63
CA ASN A 139 -11.82 4.28 -11.01
C ASN A 139 -11.40 5.09 -9.77
N LYS A 140 -10.14 5.44 -9.67
CA LYS A 140 -9.59 6.20 -8.54
C LYS A 140 -10.28 7.58 -8.40
N ASN A 141 -10.74 8.18 -9.50
CA ASN A 141 -11.45 9.44 -9.48
C ASN A 141 -12.90 9.33 -8.96
N ASP A 142 -13.44 8.12 -8.87
CA ASP A 142 -14.80 7.85 -8.37
C ASP A 142 -14.80 7.56 -6.86
N THR A 143 -13.95 8.24 -6.09
CA THR A 143 -13.77 7.99 -4.64
C THR A 143 -15.08 8.13 -3.85
N GLU A 144 -15.93 9.09 -4.20
CA GLU A 144 -17.23 9.27 -3.55
C GLU A 144 -18.15 8.05 -3.78
N ALA A 145 -18.20 7.54 -5.01
CA ALA A 145 -18.98 6.35 -5.35
C ALA A 145 -18.43 5.09 -4.66
N ALA A 146 -17.11 4.94 -4.59
CA ALA A 146 -16.45 3.84 -3.88
C ALA A 146 -16.73 3.90 -2.37
N THR A 147 -16.65 5.07 -1.75
CA THR A 147 -16.96 5.27 -0.32
C THR A 147 -18.45 4.97 -0.02
N LYS A 148 -19.36 5.41 -0.87
CA LYS A 148 -20.80 5.07 -0.75
C LYS A 148 -21.02 3.56 -0.87
N MET A 149 -20.30 2.88 -1.78
CA MET A 149 -20.37 1.43 -1.92
C MET A 149 -19.84 0.76 -0.65
N LEU A 150 -18.70 1.17 -0.12
CA LEU A 150 -18.14 0.63 1.12
C LEU A 150 -19.17 0.70 2.26
N ALA A 151 -19.75 1.88 2.49
CA ALA A 151 -20.78 2.07 3.52
C ALA A 151 -22.02 1.18 3.30
N LYS A 152 -22.39 0.96 2.03
CA LYS A 152 -23.52 0.10 1.67
C LYS A 152 -23.21 -1.37 1.93
N LEU A 153 -21.98 -1.84 1.64
CA LEU A 153 -21.53 -3.20 1.94
C LEU A 153 -21.42 -3.44 3.44
N GLN A 154 -20.93 -2.48 4.23
CA GLN A 154 -20.89 -2.57 5.69
C GLN A 154 -22.29 -2.77 6.28
N LYS A 155 -23.28 -2.03 5.80
CA LYS A 155 -24.69 -2.19 6.21
C LYS A 155 -25.23 -3.55 5.81
N ALA A 156 -24.88 -4.06 4.63
CA ALA A 156 -25.36 -5.36 4.16
C ALA A 156 -24.74 -6.51 4.97
N VAL A 157 -23.43 -6.46 5.24
CA VAL A 157 -22.73 -7.43 6.09
C VAL A 157 -23.41 -7.52 7.46
N ALA A 158 -23.65 -6.37 8.09
CA ALA A 158 -24.36 -6.29 9.37
C ALA A 158 -25.81 -6.81 9.30
N PHE A 159 -26.54 -6.45 8.25
CA PHE A 159 -27.94 -6.87 8.06
C PHE A 159 -28.05 -8.39 7.90
N PHE A 160 -27.16 -9.02 7.15
CA PHE A 160 -27.13 -10.48 6.97
C PHE A 160 -26.47 -11.22 8.14
N ASN A 161 -26.00 -10.49 9.17
CA ASN A 161 -25.33 -11.04 10.36
C ASN A 161 -24.10 -11.91 10.02
N TYR A 162 -23.31 -11.46 9.03
CA TYR A 162 -22.02 -12.06 8.71
C TYR A 162 -20.89 -11.38 9.49
N ASP A 163 -19.87 -12.16 9.84
CA ASP A 163 -18.62 -11.69 10.42
C ASP A 163 -17.58 -11.47 9.30
N PHE A 164 -17.90 -10.54 8.40
CA PHE A 164 -17.06 -10.17 7.26
C PHE A 164 -16.53 -8.76 7.42
N ASP A 165 -15.23 -8.57 7.11
CA ASP A 165 -14.62 -7.26 7.04
C ASP A 165 -14.84 -6.62 5.66
N THR A 166 -14.73 -5.29 5.63
CA THR A 166 -14.80 -4.53 4.38
C THR A 166 -13.69 -3.49 4.32
N SER A 167 -13.14 -3.25 3.15
CA SER A 167 -12.10 -2.23 2.94
C SER A 167 -12.24 -1.47 1.63
N LEU A 168 -11.55 -0.34 1.56
CA LEU A 168 -11.30 0.41 0.34
C LEU A 168 -9.78 0.37 0.12
N ASP A 169 -9.34 -0.41 -0.87
CA ASP A 169 -7.93 -0.66 -1.12
C ASP A 169 -7.46 0.10 -2.38
N TYR A 170 -6.30 0.74 -2.27
CA TYR A 170 -5.59 1.27 -3.42
C TYR A 170 -5.01 0.12 -4.25
N TYR A 171 -5.15 0.20 -5.58
CA TYR A 171 -4.50 -0.74 -6.48
C TYR A 171 -3.38 -0.07 -7.30
N ASN A 172 -3.73 0.96 -8.06
CA ASN A 172 -2.79 1.75 -8.87
C ASN A 172 -3.34 3.19 -9.05
N PRO A 173 -2.68 4.10 -9.79
CA PRO A 173 -3.16 5.47 -9.96
C PRO A 173 -4.56 5.60 -10.54
N GLU A 174 -5.03 4.59 -11.27
CA GLU A 174 -6.31 4.63 -11.99
C GLU A 174 -7.40 3.83 -11.26
N VAL A 175 -7.03 2.86 -10.41
CA VAL A 175 -7.94 1.84 -9.88
C VAL A 175 -7.85 1.73 -8.36
N GLN A 176 -9.02 1.61 -7.74
CA GLN A 176 -9.21 1.24 -6.34
C GLN A 176 -10.26 0.14 -6.23
N PHE A 177 -10.20 -0.62 -5.15
CA PHE A 177 -11.09 -1.74 -4.89
C PHE A 177 -11.93 -1.49 -3.64
N VAL A 178 -13.23 -1.79 -3.73
CA VAL A 178 -14.09 -1.96 -2.56
C VAL A 178 -14.29 -3.45 -2.35
N ILE A 179 -13.96 -3.94 -1.16
CA ILE A 179 -13.77 -5.37 -0.90
C ILE A 179 -14.61 -5.81 0.28
N VAL A 180 -15.17 -7.02 0.18
CA VAL A 180 -15.68 -7.79 1.32
C VAL A 180 -14.76 -9.00 1.51
N HIS A 181 -14.26 -9.17 2.72
CA HIS A 181 -13.29 -10.21 3.11
C HIS A 181 -13.97 -11.32 3.93
N GLY A 182 -13.29 -12.46 4.04
CA GLY A 182 -13.65 -13.49 5.02
C GLY A 182 -14.55 -14.61 4.50
N PHE A 183 -14.79 -14.69 3.18
CA PHE A 183 -15.59 -15.81 2.65
C PHE A 183 -14.81 -17.13 2.73
N PRO A 184 -15.44 -18.23 3.21
CA PRO A 184 -14.77 -19.54 3.30
C PRO A 184 -14.65 -20.27 1.95
N SER A 185 -15.32 -19.77 0.91
CA SER A 185 -15.28 -20.34 -0.43
C SER A 185 -15.59 -19.31 -1.52
N VAL A 186 -15.13 -19.56 -2.74
CA VAL A 186 -15.46 -18.74 -3.92
C VAL A 186 -16.97 -18.71 -4.17
N LEU A 187 -17.66 -19.85 -3.98
CA LEU A 187 -19.11 -19.93 -4.13
C LEU A 187 -19.85 -19.08 -3.08
N GLY A 188 -19.34 -19.04 -1.83
CA GLY A 188 -19.88 -18.18 -0.77
C GLY A 188 -19.80 -16.71 -1.14
N ALA A 189 -18.64 -16.25 -1.64
CA ALA A 189 -18.45 -14.88 -2.12
C ALA A 189 -19.42 -14.55 -3.28
N ARG A 190 -19.52 -15.43 -4.26
CA ARG A 190 -20.42 -15.29 -5.41
C ARG A 190 -21.89 -15.18 -5.01
N ARG A 191 -22.36 -16.08 -4.14
CA ARG A 191 -23.74 -16.06 -3.63
C ARG A 191 -24.06 -14.79 -2.87
N PHE A 192 -23.11 -14.28 -2.09
CA PHE A 192 -23.27 -12.99 -1.40
C PHE A 192 -23.46 -11.86 -2.42
N GLY A 193 -22.60 -11.77 -3.44
CA GLY A 193 -22.72 -10.78 -4.51
C GLY A 193 -24.05 -10.86 -5.26
N GLN A 194 -24.52 -12.07 -5.58
CA GLN A 194 -25.83 -12.32 -6.19
C GLN A 194 -26.97 -11.84 -5.26
N SER A 195 -26.93 -12.20 -3.98
CA SER A 195 -27.92 -11.74 -3.00
C SER A 195 -28.00 -10.23 -2.91
N LEU A 196 -26.85 -9.52 -2.96
CA LEU A 196 -26.82 -8.05 -2.99
C LEU A 196 -27.44 -7.46 -4.27
N SER A 197 -27.28 -8.14 -5.40
CA SER A 197 -27.87 -7.73 -6.68
C SER A 197 -29.41 -7.88 -6.71
N GLU A 198 -29.93 -8.93 -6.09
CA GLU A 198 -31.35 -9.30 -6.08
C GLU A 198 -32.13 -8.63 -4.95
N HIS A 199 -31.49 -8.30 -3.83
CA HIS A 199 -32.14 -7.77 -2.65
C HIS A 199 -32.77 -6.40 -2.90
N LYS A 200 -34.04 -6.24 -2.53
CA LYS A 200 -34.85 -5.04 -2.81
C LYS A 200 -34.23 -3.71 -2.32
N ASP A 201 -33.49 -3.73 -1.20
CA ASP A 201 -32.92 -2.55 -0.56
C ASP A 201 -31.48 -2.26 -1.02
N TYR A 202 -30.75 -3.28 -1.48
CA TYR A 202 -29.35 -3.11 -1.91
C TYR A 202 -29.23 -2.89 -3.42
N LYS A 203 -29.77 -3.78 -4.25
CA LYS A 203 -29.77 -3.71 -5.73
C LYS A 203 -28.40 -3.35 -6.32
N ILE A 204 -27.34 -3.99 -5.81
CA ILE A 204 -25.97 -3.72 -6.26
C ILE A 204 -25.75 -4.47 -7.58
N LYS A 205 -25.81 -3.75 -8.70
CA LYS A 205 -25.63 -4.28 -10.06
C LYS A 205 -24.22 -4.13 -10.62
N LYS A 206 -23.30 -3.51 -9.84
CA LYS A 206 -21.92 -3.33 -10.28
C LYS A 206 -21.23 -4.66 -10.45
N PRO A 207 -20.49 -4.88 -11.56
CA PRO A 207 -19.65 -6.06 -11.75
C PRO A 207 -18.65 -6.25 -10.62
N TYR A 208 -18.40 -7.50 -10.27
CA TYR A 208 -17.44 -7.90 -9.25
C TYR A 208 -16.72 -9.18 -9.70
N PHE A 209 -15.65 -9.50 -9.02
CA PHE A 209 -14.97 -10.78 -9.13
C PHE A 209 -14.64 -11.35 -7.76
N GLU A 210 -14.48 -12.65 -7.69
CA GLU A 210 -14.04 -13.37 -6.50
C GLU A 210 -12.54 -13.66 -6.64
N ILE A 211 -11.82 -13.63 -5.52
CA ILE A 211 -10.38 -13.90 -5.51
C ILE A 211 -9.96 -14.55 -4.18
N ALA A 212 -9.14 -15.59 -4.26
CA ALA A 212 -8.46 -16.14 -3.10
C ALA A 212 -7.55 -15.10 -2.44
N THR A 213 -7.49 -15.11 -1.12
CA THR A 213 -6.70 -14.11 -0.36
C THR A 213 -5.23 -14.14 -0.76
N GLU A 214 -4.68 -15.29 -1.07
CA GLU A 214 -3.30 -15.48 -1.55
C GLU A 214 -3.11 -14.86 -2.93
N ASN A 215 -4.04 -15.11 -3.85
CA ASN A 215 -4.01 -14.54 -5.20
C ASN A 215 -4.19 -13.02 -5.18
N TYR A 216 -5.02 -12.50 -4.26
CA TYR A 216 -5.16 -11.07 -4.07
C TYR A 216 -3.84 -10.40 -3.66
N LYS A 217 -3.05 -11.05 -2.79
CA LYS A 217 -1.71 -10.56 -2.43
C LYS A 217 -0.79 -10.50 -3.65
N ILE A 218 -0.80 -11.55 -4.49
CA ILE A 218 -0.02 -11.60 -5.74
C ILE A 218 -0.43 -10.45 -6.67
N VAL A 219 -1.73 -10.26 -6.88
CA VAL A 219 -2.28 -9.16 -7.69
C VAL A 219 -1.83 -7.79 -7.15
N GLN A 220 -1.88 -7.59 -5.84
CA GLN A 220 -1.45 -6.33 -5.22
C GLN A 220 0.06 -6.09 -5.34
N ILE A 221 0.87 -7.13 -5.19
CA ILE A 221 2.34 -7.05 -5.25
C ILE A 221 2.83 -6.85 -6.69
N HIS A 222 2.29 -7.60 -7.64
CA HIS A 222 2.77 -7.63 -9.02
C HIS A 222 1.96 -6.78 -9.99
N LYS A 223 0.84 -6.20 -9.54
CA LYS A 223 -0.07 -5.38 -10.37
C LYS A 223 -0.59 -6.11 -11.62
N ASN A 224 -0.77 -7.42 -11.52
CA ASN A 224 -1.09 -8.33 -12.62
C ASN A 224 -2.56 -8.79 -12.61
N LEU A 225 -3.50 -7.93 -12.21
CA LEU A 225 -4.94 -8.23 -12.23
C LEU A 225 -5.44 -8.73 -13.61
N PRO A 226 -5.02 -8.17 -14.75
CA PRO A 226 -5.45 -8.69 -16.06
C PRO A 226 -5.11 -10.17 -16.26
N GLU A 227 -3.91 -10.60 -15.87
CA GLU A 227 -3.48 -12.00 -15.95
C GLU A 227 -4.35 -12.91 -15.05
N TYR A 228 -4.76 -12.41 -13.87
CA TYR A 228 -5.66 -13.15 -12.98
C TYR A 228 -7.04 -13.35 -13.60
N ILE A 229 -7.60 -12.30 -14.17
CA ILE A 229 -8.93 -12.34 -14.80
C ILE A 229 -8.93 -13.26 -16.05
N GLU A 230 -7.85 -13.23 -16.85
CA GLU A 230 -7.71 -14.09 -18.04
C GLU A 230 -7.59 -15.56 -17.69
N LYS A 231 -6.93 -15.91 -16.58
CA LYS A 231 -6.83 -17.31 -16.13
C LYS A 231 -8.16 -17.92 -15.69
N ASP A 232 -9.18 -17.08 -15.45
CA ASP A 232 -10.54 -17.49 -15.10
C ASP A 232 -10.61 -18.50 -13.94
N LEU A 233 -9.74 -18.30 -12.95
CA LEU A 233 -9.67 -19.11 -11.73
C LEU A 233 -10.96 -19.02 -10.87
N THR A 234 -11.91 -18.19 -11.30
CA THR A 234 -13.21 -18.00 -10.65
C THR A 234 -14.29 -18.98 -11.19
N LYS A 235 -14.00 -19.71 -12.28
CA LYS A 235 -14.94 -20.74 -12.76
C LYS A 235 -15.00 -21.89 -11.76
N VAL A 236 -16.18 -22.10 -11.19
CA VAL A 236 -16.52 -23.35 -10.50
C VAL A 236 -16.83 -24.35 -11.61
N ASN A 237 -16.01 -25.41 -11.76
CA ASN A 237 -16.29 -26.56 -12.58
C ASN A 237 -17.51 -27.32 -12.05
#